data_8c8e9173251bae8875c402532f85cc50
#
_entry.id   8c8e9173251bae8875c402532f85cc50
#
_cell.length_a   1.000
_cell.length_b   1.000
_cell.length_c   1.000
_cell.angle_alpha   90.00
_cell.angle_beta   90.00
_cell.angle_gamma   90.00
#
_symmetry.space_group_name_H-M   'P 1'
#
loop_
_entity.id
_entity.type
_entity.pdbx_description
1 polymer ?
#
loop_
_entity_poly.entity_id
_entity_poly.type
_entity_poly.pdbx_seq_one_letter_code
_entity_poly.pdbx_strand_id
1 'polypeptide(L)'
;MTANELKFAFMLKFDSMFEFSAPSYDDRQISFILSNAQNRVFIQKYYTLADKYQRGFESDERHRRELEQLIKQTSPSASAVQTGVHPNGKFFDLPSDFLYAIEETVVTTEVANKEVIVKPITHDQYSANINNPYKRPYANLVWRMDYSRQTNAIGVGSETVKRTELITNPLLAQNSVTSYRLRYLQMPPAIVVDEYTPANQRHCVLDPIIHDAIIDEAVKIATASIKPETYQIADKEKLDN
;
A
#
# COMPACT_ATOMS: atom_id res chain seq x y z
N MET A 1 -13.47 1.90 -15.85
CA MET A 1 -13.40 0.87 -16.92
C MET A 1 -13.42 -0.52 -16.30
N THR A 2 -14.12 -1.44 -16.93
CA THR A 2 -14.07 -2.87 -16.60
C THR A 2 -12.75 -3.48 -17.06
N ALA A 3 -12.40 -4.68 -16.58
CA ALA A 3 -11.19 -5.38 -17.01
C ALA A 3 -11.16 -5.64 -18.52
N ASN A 4 -12.31 -5.96 -19.11
CA ASN A 4 -12.43 -6.19 -20.57
C ASN A 4 -12.29 -4.89 -21.37
N GLU A 5 -12.83 -3.77 -20.89
CA GLU A 5 -12.62 -2.46 -21.53
C GLU A 5 -11.15 -2.04 -21.48
N LEU A 6 -10.45 -2.29 -20.35
CA LEU A 6 -9.01 -2.05 -20.25
C LEU A 6 -8.21 -2.94 -21.20
N LYS A 7 -8.57 -4.25 -21.32
CA LYS A 7 -7.98 -5.16 -22.30
C LYS A 7 -8.17 -4.62 -23.72
N PHE A 8 -9.40 -4.25 -24.07
CA PHE A 8 -9.71 -3.73 -25.41
C PHE A 8 -8.93 -2.46 -25.72
N ALA A 9 -8.91 -1.50 -24.80
CA ALA A 9 -8.18 -0.25 -24.98
C ALA A 9 -6.66 -0.46 -25.07
N PHE A 10 -6.11 -1.39 -24.28
CA PHE A 10 -4.69 -1.79 -24.36
C PHE A 10 -4.38 -2.39 -25.73
N MET A 11 -5.16 -3.37 -26.18
CA MET A 11 -4.95 -4.02 -27.49
C MET A 11 -5.03 -3.01 -28.63
N LEU A 12 -6.03 -2.13 -28.63
CA LEU A 12 -6.21 -1.11 -29.67
C LEU A 12 -4.99 -0.18 -29.77
N LYS A 13 -4.50 0.32 -28.62
CA LYS A 13 -3.30 1.20 -28.59
C LYS A 13 -2.04 0.43 -28.98
N PHE A 14 -1.91 -0.81 -28.52
CA PHE A 14 -0.75 -1.64 -28.81
C PHE A 14 -0.68 -2.01 -30.30
N ASP A 15 -1.78 -2.44 -30.89
CA ASP A 15 -1.86 -2.79 -32.32
C ASP A 15 -1.58 -1.59 -33.22
N SER A 16 -2.06 -0.40 -32.84
CA SER A 16 -1.80 0.83 -33.59
C SER A 16 -0.32 1.19 -33.67
N MET A 17 0.48 0.85 -32.65
CA MET A 17 1.92 1.09 -32.65
C MET A 17 2.72 0.15 -33.59
N PHE A 18 2.15 -1.00 -33.94
CA PHE A 18 2.78 -2.01 -34.79
C PHE A 18 2.10 -2.14 -36.16
N GLU A 19 1.35 -1.13 -36.58
CA GLU A 19 0.63 -1.15 -37.86
C GLU A 19 -0.23 -2.42 -38.03
N PHE A 20 -0.90 -2.85 -36.94
CA PHE A 20 -1.73 -4.06 -36.84
C PHE A 20 -0.98 -5.39 -37.10
N SER A 21 0.34 -5.39 -36.97
CA SER A 21 1.18 -6.60 -37.03
C SER A 21 1.75 -7.00 -35.65
N ALA A 22 1.11 -6.55 -34.56
CA ALA A 22 1.53 -6.84 -33.21
C ALA A 22 1.38 -8.33 -32.86
N PRO A 23 2.27 -8.91 -32.04
CA PRO A 23 2.07 -10.24 -31.50
C PRO A 23 0.86 -10.26 -30.57
N SER A 24 0.07 -11.34 -30.64
CA SER A 24 -1.07 -11.51 -29.73
C SER A 24 -0.61 -11.92 -28.33
N TYR A 25 -1.27 -11.35 -27.32
CA TYR A 25 -1.07 -11.72 -25.92
C TYR A 25 -2.27 -12.53 -25.40
N ASP A 26 -2.00 -13.53 -24.57
CA ASP A 26 -3.03 -14.27 -23.84
C ASP A 26 -3.58 -13.46 -22.66
N ASP A 27 -4.80 -13.75 -22.21
CA ASP A 27 -5.48 -13.04 -21.11
C ASP A 27 -4.65 -12.99 -19.82
N ARG A 28 -3.89 -14.04 -19.53
CA ARG A 28 -2.98 -14.07 -18.38
C ARG A 28 -1.82 -13.08 -18.53
N GLN A 29 -1.26 -12.99 -19.73
CA GLN A 29 -0.17 -12.05 -20.04
C GLN A 29 -0.68 -10.60 -19.96
N ILE A 30 -1.86 -10.35 -20.52
CA ILE A 30 -2.52 -9.04 -20.45
C ILE A 30 -2.82 -8.67 -18.99
N SER A 31 -3.36 -9.59 -18.20
CA SER A 31 -3.60 -9.38 -16.77
C SER A 31 -2.33 -9.03 -16.02
N PHE A 32 -1.23 -9.71 -16.32
CA PHE A 32 0.08 -9.44 -15.71
C PHE A 32 0.62 -8.05 -16.12
N ILE A 33 0.55 -7.71 -17.41
CA ILE A 33 1.01 -6.41 -17.93
C ILE A 33 0.19 -5.27 -17.32
N LEU A 34 -1.15 -5.38 -17.32
CA LEU A 34 -2.04 -4.37 -16.74
C LEU A 34 -1.83 -4.21 -15.22
N SER A 35 -1.65 -5.31 -14.49
CA SER A 35 -1.37 -5.26 -13.05
C SER A 35 -0.02 -4.60 -12.76
N ASN A 36 1.02 -4.87 -13.54
CA ASN A 36 2.31 -4.23 -13.40
C ASN A 36 2.24 -2.73 -13.74
N ALA A 37 1.51 -2.37 -14.79
CA ALA A 37 1.28 -0.99 -15.17
C ALA A 37 0.53 -0.23 -14.06
N GLN A 38 -0.54 -0.84 -13.52
CA GLN A 38 -1.29 -0.29 -12.38
C GLN A 38 -0.36 -0.02 -11.19
N ASN A 39 0.47 -0.99 -10.81
CA ASN A 39 1.41 -0.83 -9.70
C ASN A 39 2.44 0.27 -9.96
N ARG A 40 2.98 0.37 -11.18
CA ARG A 40 3.93 1.43 -11.53
C ARG A 40 3.29 2.82 -11.48
N VAL A 41 2.11 2.98 -12.07
CA VAL A 41 1.37 4.24 -12.03
C VAL A 41 1.01 4.62 -10.59
N PHE A 42 0.55 3.65 -9.78
CA PHE A 42 0.26 3.85 -8.37
C PHE A 42 1.49 4.31 -7.59
N ILE A 43 2.62 3.61 -7.72
CA ILE A 43 3.88 3.98 -7.07
C ILE A 43 4.34 5.36 -7.55
N GLN A 44 4.30 5.64 -8.84
CA GLN A 44 4.67 6.93 -9.40
C GLN A 44 3.80 8.05 -8.83
N LYS A 45 2.48 7.85 -8.77
CA LYS A 45 1.54 8.81 -8.19
C LYS A 45 1.75 9.02 -6.68
N TYR A 46 2.11 7.97 -5.96
CA TYR A 46 2.41 8.03 -4.55
C TYR A 46 3.76 8.70 -4.26
N TYR A 47 4.81 8.38 -5.04
CA TYR A 47 6.19 8.86 -4.81
C TYR A 47 6.51 10.19 -5.49
N THR A 48 5.88 10.55 -6.59
CA THR A 48 6.02 11.89 -7.19
C THR A 48 5.54 12.98 -6.23
N LEU A 49 4.83 12.57 -5.19
CA LEU A 49 4.43 13.42 -4.08
C LEU A 49 5.55 13.69 -3.05
N ALA A 50 6.67 13.02 -3.15
CA ALA A 50 7.89 13.44 -2.49
C ALA A 50 8.51 14.66 -3.21
N ASP A 51 7.66 15.67 -3.47
CA ASP A 51 8.07 16.97 -3.91
C ASP A 51 9.16 17.50 -2.95
N LYS A 52 10.00 18.43 -3.44
CA LYS A 52 11.03 19.14 -2.65
C LYS A 52 10.56 19.59 -1.25
N TYR A 53 9.26 19.62 -1.01
CA TYR A 53 8.63 20.05 0.24
C TYR A 53 8.14 18.91 1.15
N GLN A 54 8.43 17.63 0.81
CA GLN A 54 8.00 16.45 1.60
C GLN A 54 6.50 16.44 1.95
N ARG A 55 5.67 16.95 1.05
CA ARG A 55 4.21 16.95 1.23
C ARG A 55 3.68 15.55 0.92
N GLY A 56 2.91 14.97 1.85
CA GLY A 56 2.21 13.70 1.59
C GLY A 56 1.14 13.83 0.50
N PHE A 57 0.66 12.70 -0.04
CA PHE A 57 -0.38 12.68 -1.08
C PHE A 57 -1.67 13.40 -0.65
N GLU A 58 -1.92 13.52 0.64
CA GLU A 58 -3.07 14.24 1.20
C GLU A 58 -3.00 15.75 1.04
N SER A 59 -1.84 16.31 0.73
CA SER A 59 -1.68 17.76 0.56
C SER A 59 -2.22 18.28 -0.78
N ASP A 60 -2.37 17.40 -1.79
CA ASP A 60 -2.93 17.71 -3.09
C ASP A 60 -4.30 17.05 -3.25
N GLU A 61 -5.34 17.87 -3.48
CA GLU A 61 -6.71 17.40 -3.65
C GLU A 61 -6.86 16.44 -4.83
N ARG A 62 -6.13 16.67 -5.91
CA ARG A 62 -6.14 15.79 -7.08
C ARG A 62 -5.65 14.39 -6.72
N HIS A 63 -4.52 14.28 -6.04
CA HIS A 63 -3.95 12.99 -5.65
C HIS A 63 -4.79 12.28 -4.59
N ARG A 64 -5.37 13.03 -3.64
CA ARG A 64 -6.34 12.45 -2.69
C ARG A 64 -7.50 11.79 -3.40
N ARG A 65 -8.07 12.45 -4.40
CA ARG A 65 -9.18 11.94 -5.19
C ARG A 65 -8.79 10.71 -6.00
N GLU A 66 -7.60 10.73 -6.62
CA GLU A 66 -7.07 9.61 -7.40
C GLU A 66 -6.88 8.34 -6.55
N LEU A 67 -6.54 8.47 -5.26
CA LEU A 67 -6.26 7.37 -4.34
C LEU A 67 -7.37 7.10 -3.32
N GLU A 68 -8.43 7.89 -3.29
CA GLU A 68 -9.51 7.81 -2.31
C GLU A 68 -10.10 6.40 -2.18
N GLN A 69 -10.28 5.72 -3.30
CA GLN A 69 -10.85 4.36 -3.35
C GLN A 69 -9.96 3.30 -2.71
N LEU A 70 -8.67 3.59 -2.52
CA LEU A 70 -7.72 2.70 -1.86
C LEU A 70 -7.58 2.96 -0.36
N ILE A 71 -8.22 4.00 0.17
CA ILE A 71 -8.19 4.31 1.59
C ILE A 71 -9.22 3.43 2.30
N LYS A 72 -8.71 2.59 3.22
CA LYS A 72 -9.56 1.74 4.06
C LYS A 72 -9.39 2.09 5.54
N GLN A 73 -10.43 1.77 6.30
CA GLN A 73 -10.40 1.84 7.75
C GLN A 73 -10.63 0.46 8.34
N THR A 74 -9.84 0.13 9.34
CA THR A 74 -9.97 -1.12 10.10
C THR A 74 -9.69 -0.88 11.57
N SER A 75 -10.10 -1.82 12.40
CA SER A 75 -9.74 -1.87 13.82
C SER A 75 -9.03 -3.21 14.06
N PRO A 76 -7.70 -3.24 13.90
CA PRO A 76 -6.92 -4.46 14.08
C PRO A 76 -7.13 -5.04 15.48
N SER A 77 -7.33 -6.34 15.54
CA SER A 77 -7.42 -7.05 16.81
C SER A 77 -6.04 -7.23 17.42
N ALA A 78 -5.95 -7.16 18.74
CA ALA A 78 -4.74 -7.56 19.42
C ALA A 78 -4.45 -9.03 19.12
N SER A 79 -3.20 -9.34 18.78
CA SER A 79 -2.77 -10.73 18.62
C SER A 79 -2.97 -11.46 19.96
N ALA A 80 -3.79 -12.49 19.98
CA ALA A 80 -4.22 -13.17 21.20
C ALA A 80 -3.05 -13.84 21.98
N VAL A 81 -1.86 -13.95 21.42
CA VAL A 81 -0.80 -14.81 21.91
C VAL A 81 0.50 -14.06 22.30
N GLN A 82 0.62 -12.74 22.02
CA GLN A 82 1.93 -12.09 22.17
C GLN A 82 1.85 -10.74 22.89
N THR A 83 2.34 -10.75 24.13
CA THR A 83 2.98 -9.57 24.72
C THR A 83 4.03 -9.04 23.77
N GLY A 84 4.16 -7.72 23.63
CA GLY A 84 5.18 -7.10 22.80
C GLY A 84 6.60 -7.52 23.20
N VAL A 85 7.54 -7.23 22.34
CA VAL A 85 8.97 -7.40 22.64
C VAL A 85 9.42 -6.43 23.73
N HIS A 86 8.83 -5.23 23.71
CA HIS A 86 9.18 -4.18 24.64
C HIS A 86 8.24 -4.14 25.87
N PRO A 87 8.74 -3.65 27.02
CA PRO A 87 7.88 -3.41 28.18
C PRO A 87 6.67 -2.56 27.80
N ASN A 88 5.47 -2.98 28.17
CA ASN A 88 4.21 -2.35 27.81
C ASN A 88 3.92 -2.30 26.29
N GLY A 89 4.58 -3.15 25.51
CA GLY A 89 4.26 -3.40 24.11
C GLY A 89 3.13 -4.42 23.95
N LYS A 90 2.31 -4.25 22.91
CA LYS A 90 1.28 -5.19 22.50
C LYS A 90 1.22 -5.27 20.98
N PHE A 91 1.22 -6.50 20.45
CA PHE A 91 1.16 -6.70 19.01
C PHE A 91 -0.27 -6.65 18.47
N PHE A 92 -0.38 -6.05 17.28
CA PHE A 92 -1.58 -6.01 16.47
C PHE A 92 -1.24 -6.49 15.06
N ASP A 93 -2.02 -7.43 14.54
CA ASP A 93 -1.83 -7.92 13.18
C ASP A 93 -2.48 -6.94 12.19
N LEU A 94 -1.71 -6.54 11.18
CA LEU A 94 -2.16 -5.64 10.13
C LEU A 94 -2.84 -6.43 9.01
N PRO A 95 -3.79 -5.82 8.27
CA PRO A 95 -4.38 -6.45 7.09
C PRO A 95 -3.32 -6.85 6.06
N SER A 96 -3.57 -7.93 5.32
CA SER A 96 -2.64 -8.42 4.29
C SER A 96 -2.42 -7.43 3.15
N ASP A 97 -3.44 -6.59 2.88
CA ASP A 97 -3.42 -5.54 1.87
C ASP A 97 -2.86 -4.20 2.38
N PHE A 98 -2.39 -4.14 3.63
CA PHE A 98 -1.80 -2.94 4.22
C PHE A 98 -0.53 -2.51 3.50
N LEU A 99 -0.48 -1.24 3.11
CA LEU A 99 0.70 -0.62 2.50
C LEU A 99 1.28 0.46 3.42
N TYR A 100 0.52 1.51 3.71
CA TYR A 100 0.93 2.63 4.56
C TYR A 100 -0.19 3.10 5.46
N ALA A 101 0.14 3.43 6.70
CA ALA A 101 -0.79 4.07 7.61
C ALA A 101 -0.94 5.56 7.26
N ILE A 102 -2.19 6.02 7.21
CA ILE A 102 -2.56 7.42 6.98
C ILE A 102 -2.85 8.08 8.31
N GLU A 103 -3.72 7.46 9.10
CA GLU A 103 -4.12 7.95 10.40
C GLU A 103 -4.24 6.78 11.37
N GLU A 104 -3.73 6.98 12.57
CA GLU A 104 -3.75 5.97 13.60
C GLU A 104 -4.20 6.59 14.91
N THR A 105 -5.21 5.98 15.51
CA THR A 105 -5.71 6.39 16.83
C THR A 105 -5.90 5.16 17.72
N VAL A 106 -5.66 5.33 18.98
CA VAL A 106 -5.87 4.30 20.00
C VAL A 106 -6.71 4.85 21.14
N VAL A 107 -7.49 3.99 21.76
CA VAL A 107 -8.10 4.28 23.05
C VAL A 107 -7.33 3.53 24.13
N THR A 108 -6.95 4.23 25.19
CA THR A 108 -6.20 3.67 26.31
C THR A 108 -7.01 3.72 27.59
N THR A 109 -6.67 2.86 28.55
CA THR A 109 -7.29 2.88 29.88
C THR A 109 -6.85 4.08 30.72
N GLU A 110 -5.73 4.72 30.37
CA GLU A 110 -5.22 5.90 31.09
C GLU A 110 -6.09 7.14 30.86
N VAL A 111 -6.63 7.27 29.64
CA VAL A 111 -7.47 8.39 29.22
C VAL A 111 -8.78 7.85 28.70
N ALA A 112 -9.72 7.61 29.62
CA ALA A 112 -11.02 7.03 29.27
C ALA A 112 -11.75 7.87 28.21
N ASN A 113 -12.28 7.19 27.18
CA ASN A 113 -13.09 7.78 26.11
C ASN A 113 -12.42 8.84 25.22
N LYS A 114 -11.10 8.93 25.25
CA LYS A 114 -10.36 9.85 24.37
C LYS A 114 -9.46 9.07 23.41
N GLU A 115 -9.48 9.47 22.15
CA GLU A 115 -8.56 8.96 21.15
C GLU A 115 -7.18 9.60 21.35
N VAL A 116 -6.16 8.75 21.36
CA VAL A 116 -4.76 9.11 21.57
C VAL A 116 -4.01 8.92 20.27
N ILE A 117 -3.11 9.84 19.97
CA ILE A 117 -2.31 9.81 18.73
C ILE A 117 -1.24 8.73 18.83
N VAL A 118 -1.07 8.00 17.73
CA VAL A 118 0.00 7.02 17.56
C VAL A 118 1.14 7.66 16.77
N LYS A 119 2.36 7.57 17.30
CA LYS A 119 3.56 8.07 16.64
C LYS A 119 4.44 6.91 16.18
N PRO A 120 4.69 6.76 14.86
CA PRO A 120 5.65 5.79 14.38
C PRO A 120 7.06 6.18 14.82
N ILE A 121 7.84 5.18 15.29
CA ILE A 121 9.25 5.33 15.67
C ILE A 121 10.07 4.18 15.08
N THR A 122 11.37 4.43 14.92
CA THR A 122 12.35 3.40 14.54
C THR A 122 12.93 2.72 15.79
N HIS A 123 13.53 1.52 15.60
CA HIS A 123 14.16 0.79 16.69
C HIS A 123 15.27 1.59 17.39
N ASP A 124 16.05 2.35 16.62
CA ASP A 124 17.12 3.22 17.16
C ASP A 124 16.53 4.35 18.01
N GLN A 125 15.45 4.96 17.56
CA GLN A 125 14.75 6.02 18.31
C GLN A 125 14.15 5.50 19.61
N TYR A 126 13.69 4.24 19.63
CA TYR A 126 13.21 3.63 20.87
C TYR A 126 14.30 3.60 21.93
N SER A 127 15.46 3.04 21.60
CA SER A 127 16.59 2.91 22.52
C SER A 127 17.08 4.27 23.04
N ALA A 128 17.09 5.29 22.18
CA ALA A 128 17.54 6.63 22.52
C ALA A 128 16.56 7.40 23.42
N ASN A 129 15.25 7.14 23.27
CA ASN A 129 14.22 8.00 23.85
C ASN A 129 13.44 7.37 25.01
N ILE A 130 13.50 6.05 25.20
CA ILE A 130 12.68 5.36 26.22
C ILE A 130 12.98 5.84 27.66
N ASN A 131 14.25 6.13 27.93
CA ASN A 131 14.68 6.61 29.25
C ASN A 131 14.53 8.13 29.43
N ASN A 132 14.15 8.86 28.37
CA ASN A 132 13.95 10.29 28.43
C ASN A 132 12.52 10.62 28.87
N PRO A 133 12.31 11.25 30.07
CA PRO A 133 10.98 11.51 30.60
C PRO A 133 10.13 12.44 29.72
N TYR A 134 10.78 13.27 28.88
CA TYR A 134 10.09 14.22 27.99
C TYR A 134 9.75 13.65 26.63
N LYS A 135 10.38 12.52 26.22
CA LYS A 135 10.21 11.95 24.89
C LYS A 135 9.52 10.59 24.90
N ARG A 136 9.55 9.86 26.02
CA ARG A 136 8.92 8.55 26.17
C ARG A 136 7.39 8.60 25.96
N PRO A 137 6.73 7.49 25.70
CA PRO A 137 5.28 7.44 25.63
C PRO A 137 4.66 7.88 26.98
N TYR A 138 3.52 8.55 26.89
CA TYR A 138 2.74 8.99 28.05
C TYR A 138 1.25 8.88 27.71
N ALA A 139 0.36 9.24 28.63
CA ALA A 139 -1.07 9.01 28.51
C ALA A 139 -1.71 9.47 27.18
N ASN A 140 -1.20 10.53 26.54
CA ASN A 140 -1.72 11.07 25.29
C ASN A 140 -0.84 10.73 24.07
N LEU A 141 0.15 9.87 24.19
CA LEU A 141 1.06 9.49 23.11
C LEU A 141 1.44 8.01 23.22
N VAL A 142 1.13 7.27 22.19
CA VAL A 142 1.53 5.86 22.02
C VAL A 142 2.55 5.75 20.90
N TRP A 143 3.56 4.92 21.05
CA TRP A 143 4.51 4.65 20.01
C TRP A 143 4.12 3.41 19.23
N ARG A 144 4.42 3.43 17.92
CA ARG A 144 4.27 2.29 17.01
C ARG A 144 5.62 1.89 16.46
N MET A 145 5.89 0.59 16.48
CA MET A 145 7.02 -0.03 15.81
C MET A 145 6.53 -1.15 14.90
N ASP A 146 7.06 -1.20 13.69
CA ASP A 146 6.64 -2.18 12.69
C ASP A 146 7.49 -3.45 12.77
N TYR A 147 6.84 -4.59 12.68
CA TYR A 147 7.44 -5.92 12.70
C TYR A 147 6.87 -6.78 11.59
N SER A 148 7.56 -7.87 11.30
CA SER A 148 7.04 -8.96 10.47
C SER A 148 7.05 -10.26 11.26
N ARG A 149 6.03 -11.08 11.07
CA ARG A 149 5.94 -12.43 11.62
C ARG A 149 5.85 -13.43 10.49
N GLN A 150 6.74 -14.42 10.49
CA GLN A 150 6.58 -15.58 9.64
C GLN A 150 5.68 -16.59 10.35
N THR A 151 4.59 -16.98 9.70
CA THR A 151 3.75 -18.09 10.15
C THR A 151 4.13 -19.32 9.35
N ASN A 152 4.81 -20.26 9.99
CA ASN A 152 5.07 -21.57 9.40
C ASN A 152 3.80 -22.43 9.56
N ALA A 153 2.91 -22.38 8.59
CA ALA A 153 1.83 -23.36 8.51
C ALA A 153 2.40 -24.65 7.90
N ILE A 154 2.29 -25.76 8.62
CA ILE A 154 2.72 -27.07 8.13
C ILE A 154 1.93 -27.41 6.85
N GLY A 155 2.62 -27.48 5.71
CA GLY A 155 2.05 -27.89 4.41
C GLY A 155 1.57 -26.81 3.47
N VAL A 156 1.57 -25.54 3.89
CA VAL A 156 1.27 -24.38 3.04
C VAL A 156 2.39 -23.35 3.22
N GLY A 157 2.84 -22.72 2.15
CA GLY A 157 3.99 -21.80 2.17
C GLY A 157 3.99 -20.83 3.34
N SER A 158 5.17 -20.43 3.77
CA SER A 158 5.37 -19.47 4.85
C SER A 158 4.71 -18.14 4.48
N GLU A 159 3.61 -17.77 5.13
CA GLU A 159 3.03 -16.46 4.99
C GLU A 159 3.69 -15.47 5.96
N THR A 160 4.05 -14.32 5.44
CA THR A 160 4.56 -13.23 6.27
C THR A 160 3.41 -12.31 6.66
N VAL A 161 3.02 -12.34 7.91
CA VAL A 161 2.03 -11.43 8.46
C VAL A 161 2.72 -10.16 8.93
N LYS A 162 2.30 -9.02 8.39
CA LYS A 162 2.72 -7.70 8.89
C LYS A 162 2.05 -7.46 10.23
N ARG A 163 2.80 -7.03 11.22
CA ARG A 163 2.26 -6.67 12.52
C ARG A 163 2.93 -5.42 13.05
N THR A 164 2.25 -4.74 13.95
CA THR A 164 2.77 -3.56 14.62
C THR A 164 2.74 -3.76 16.12
N GLU A 165 3.75 -3.24 16.81
CA GLU A 165 3.81 -3.18 18.26
C GLU A 165 3.42 -1.79 18.71
N LEU A 166 2.38 -1.69 19.53
CA LEU A 166 1.97 -0.46 20.19
C LEU A 166 2.54 -0.44 21.62
N ILE A 167 3.35 0.56 21.90
CA ILE A 167 4.06 0.73 23.17
C ILE A 167 3.44 1.91 23.90
N THR A 168 2.88 1.63 25.06
CA THR A 168 2.28 2.61 25.95
C THR A 168 3.26 3.08 27.02
N ASN A 169 2.78 3.92 27.91
CA ASN A 169 3.57 4.47 29.01
C ASN A 169 4.34 3.39 29.81
N PRO A 170 5.68 3.41 29.85
CA PRO A 170 6.47 2.38 30.51
C PRO A 170 6.33 2.38 32.04
N LEU A 171 5.69 3.39 32.63
CA LEU A 171 5.42 3.43 34.07
C LEU A 171 4.22 2.61 34.50
N LEU A 172 3.42 2.11 33.54
CA LEU A 172 2.28 1.24 33.84
C LEU A 172 2.76 -0.20 34.04
N ALA A 173 1.97 -0.96 34.80
CA ALA A 173 2.25 -2.39 35.00
C ALA A 173 2.04 -3.22 33.74
N GLN A 174 1.22 -2.74 32.79
CA GLN A 174 0.88 -3.44 31.55
C GLN A 174 0.43 -2.48 30.46
N ASN A 175 0.33 -2.97 29.23
CA ASN A 175 -0.14 -2.20 28.10
C ASN A 175 -1.59 -1.72 28.31
N SER A 176 -1.83 -0.42 28.10
CA SER A 176 -3.13 0.23 28.35
C SER A 176 -4.03 0.31 27.12
N VAL A 177 -3.63 -0.21 25.94
CA VAL A 177 -4.43 -0.14 24.71
C VAL A 177 -5.64 -1.04 24.79
N THR A 178 -6.83 -0.46 24.66
CA THR A 178 -8.13 -1.15 24.61
C THR A 178 -8.64 -1.34 23.18
N SER A 179 -8.49 -0.32 22.34
CA SER A 179 -8.86 -0.41 20.93
C SER A 179 -7.85 0.36 20.05
N TYR A 180 -7.65 -0.13 18.86
CA TYR A 180 -6.78 0.47 17.85
C TYR A 180 -7.57 0.68 16.57
N ARG A 181 -7.55 1.89 16.04
CA ARG A 181 -8.17 2.26 14.77
C ARG A 181 -7.08 2.67 13.81
N LEU A 182 -7.12 2.10 12.63
CA LEU A 182 -6.14 2.32 11.57
C LEU A 182 -6.86 2.72 10.29
N ARG A 183 -6.56 3.89 9.75
CA ARG A 183 -6.82 4.25 8.36
C ARG A 183 -5.54 4.05 7.56
N TYR A 184 -5.64 3.32 6.47
CA TYR A 184 -4.48 2.92 5.70
C TYR A 184 -4.76 2.94 4.21
N LEU A 185 -3.69 3.09 3.44
CA LEU A 185 -3.69 2.90 2.01
C LEU A 185 -3.44 1.43 1.72
N GLN A 186 -4.38 0.80 1.01
CA GLN A 186 -4.23 -0.59 0.58
C GLN A 186 -3.40 -0.68 -0.70
N MET A 187 -2.73 -1.80 -0.90
CA MET A 187 -2.15 -2.13 -2.19
C MET A 187 -3.27 -2.37 -3.21
N PRO A 188 -3.23 -1.74 -4.40
CA PRO A 188 -4.25 -1.99 -5.41
C PRO A 188 -4.28 -3.47 -5.78
N PRO A 189 -5.46 -4.11 -5.79
CA PRO A 189 -5.59 -5.51 -6.17
C PRO A 189 -5.22 -5.71 -7.63
N ALA A 190 -4.63 -6.86 -7.96
CA ALA A 190 -4.28 -7.18 -9.33
C ALA A 190 -5.50 -7.20 -10.25
N ILE A 191 -5.37 -6.63 -11.44
CA ILE A 191 -6.38 -6.70 -12.49
C ILE A 191 -6.34 -8.10 -13.09
N VAL A 192 -7.50 -8.76 -13.16
CA VAL A 192 -7.64 -10.08 -13.79
C VAL A 192 -8.62 -9.96 -14.93
N VAL A 193 -8.12 -10.25 -16.12
CA VAL A 193 -8.92 -10.38 -17.34
C VAL A 193 -9.20 -11.86 -17.53
N ASP A 194 -10.46 -12.24 -17.67
CA ASP A 194 -10.89 -13.60 -17.99
C ASP A 194 -12.14 -13.49 -18.86
N GLU A 195 -11.97 -13.73 -20.16
CA GLU A 195 -13.07 -13.60 -21.12
C GLU A 195 -14.07 -14.75 -20.97
N TYR A 196 -13.59 -15.92 -20.54
CA TYR A 196 -14.40 -17.15 -20.44
C TYR A 196 -15.16 -17.26 -19.13
N THR A 197 -14.63 -16.67 -18.04
CA THR A 197 -15.20 -16.79 -16.71
C THR A 197 -15.36 -15.40 -16.07
N PRO A 198 -16.44 -14.66 -16.38
CA PRO A 198 -16.65 -13.32 -15.85
C PRO A 198 -16.61 -13.21 -14.31
N ALA A 199 -16.95 -14.30 -13.61
CA ALA A 199 -16.90 -14.36 -12.15
C ALA A 199 -15.48 -14.24 -11.57
N ASN A 200 -14.43 -14.56 -12.34
CA ASN A 200 -13.05 -14.47 -11.94
C ASN A 200 -12.42 -13.10 -12.24
N GLN A 201 -13.11 -12.26 -12.99
CA GLN A 201 -12.61 -10.95 -13.37
C GLN A 201 -12.45 -10.04 -12.13
N ARG A 202 -11.34 -9.30 -12.12
CA ARG A 202 -11.13 -8.21 -11.16
C ARG A 202 -10.86 -6.92 -11.91
N HIS A 203 -11.73 -5.96 -11.68
CA HIS A 203 -11.62 -4.65 -12.30
C HIS A 203 -10.58 -3.78 -11.59
N CYS A 204 -10.09 -2.76 -12.29
CA CYS A 204 -9.27 -1.73 -11.68
C CYS A 204 -10.10 -0.97 -10.62
N VAL A 205 -9.56 -0.87 -9.42
CA VAL A 205 -10.21 -0.15 -8.29
C VAL A 205 -9.85 1.33 -8.31
N LEU A 206 -8.82 1.74 -9.06
CA LEU A 206 -8.39 3.14 -9.14
C LEU A 206 -9.43 4.01 -9.86
N ASP A 207 -9.36 5.31 -9.60
CA ASP A 207 -10.26 6.30 -10.23
C ASP A 207 -10.14 6.24 -11.77
N PRO A 208 -11.26 6.36 -12.50
CA PRO A 208 -11.27 6.37 -13.97
C PRO A 208 -10.31 7.37 -14.63
N ILE A 209 -9.97 8.46 -13.95
CA ILE A 209 -9.02 9.47 -14.43
C ILE A 209 -7.62 8.88 -14.66
N ILE A 210 -7.26 7.81 -13.92
CA ILE A 210 -5.93 7.19 -14.00
C ILE A 210 -5.89 6.07 -15.05
N HIS A 211 -7.04 5.59 -15.52
CA HIS A 211 -7.09 4.42 -16.39
C HIS A 211 -6.31 4.60 -17.70
N ASP A 212 -6.36 5.79 -18.30
CA ASP A 212 -5.58 6.07 -19.52
C ASP A 212 -4.07 6.02 -19.27
N ALA A 213 -3.62 6.51 -18.12
CA ALA A 213 -2.21 6.43 -17.73
C ALA A 213 -1.76 4.97 -17.49
N ILE A 214 -2.65 4.12 -16.96
CA ILE A 214 -2.38 2.68 -16.80
C ILE A 214 -2.24 2.00 -18.17
N ILE A 215 -3.12 2.33 -19.12
CA ILE A 215 -3.06 1.77 -20.48
C ILE A 215 -1.77 2.21 -21.16
N ASP A 216 -1.40 3.48 -21.08
CA ASP A 216 -0.14 4.01 -21.66
C ASP A 216 1.09 3.33 -21.07
N GLU A 217 1.12 3.13 -19.75
CA GLU A 217 2.22 2.41 -19.10
C GLU A 217 2.23 0.91 -19.46
N ALA A 218 1.05 0.29 -19.62
CA ALA A 218 0.93 -1.09 -20.06
C ALA A 218 1.48 -1.29 -21.47
N VAL A 219 1.15 -0.38 -22.39
CA VAL A 219 1.68 -0.40 -23.77
C VAL A 219 3.20 -0.22 -23.77
N LYS A 220 3.76 0.65 -22.93
CA LYS A 220 5.23 0.79 -22.80
C LYS A 220 5.89 -0.49 -22.30
N ILE A 221 5.31 -1.15 -21.28
CA ILE A 221 5.82 -2.42 -20.76
C ILE A 221 5.81 -3.49 -21.86
N ALA A 222 4.71 -3.59 -22.61
CA ALA A 222 4.59 -4.55 -23.71
C ALA A 222 5.58 -4.27 -24.84
N THR A 223 5.72 -3.01 -25.24
CA THR A 223 6.66 -2.59 -26.30
C THR A 223 8.10 -2.84 -25.88
N ALA A 224 8.46 -2.57 -24.62
CA ALA A 224 9.80 -2.81 -24.10
C ALA A 224 10.22 -4.29 -24.17
N SER A 225 9.26 -5.21 -24.06
CA SER A 225 9.52 -6.65 -24.17
C SER A 225 9.83 -7.10 -25.60
N ILE A 226 9.37 -6.36 -26.62
CA ILE A 226 9.52 -6.71 -28.04
C ILE A 226 10.66 -5.94 -28.70
N LYS A 227 10.77 -4.64 -28.42
CA LYS A 227 11.78 -3.74 -29.01
C LYS A 227 12.47 -2.92 -27.91
N PRO A 228 13.49 -3.46 -27.26
CA PRO A 228 14.17 -2.78 -26.14
C PRO A 228 14.81 -1.45 -26.54
N GLU A 229 15.20 -1.27 -27.82
CA GLU A 229 15.81 -0.02 -28.30
C GLU A 229 14.82 1.16 -28.33
N THR A 230 13.57 0.91 -28.68
CA THR A 230 12.53 1.95 -28.74
C THR A 230 12.12 2.45 -27.36
N TYR A 231 12.26 1.60 -26.32
CA TYR A 231 12.00 1.96 -24.94
C TYR A 231 12.96 3.01 -24.40
N GLN A 232 14.24 2.89 -24.74
CA GLN A 232 15.29 3.83 -24.30
C GLN A 232 15.10 5.25 -24.87
N ILE A 233 14.50 5.36 -26.05
CA ILE A 233 14.20 6.66 -26.67
C ILE A 233 13.03 7.34 -25.95
N ALA A 234 11.95 6.62 -25.66
CA ALA A 234 10.77 7.14 -24.97
C ALA A 234 11.05 7.57 -23.52
N ASP A 235 12.01 6.93 -22.86
CA ASP A 235 12.40 7.27 -21.48
C ASP A 235 13.32 8.51 -21.44
N LYS A 236 14.13 8.73 -22.48
CA LYS A 236 14.95 9.94 -22.62
C LYS A 236 14.12 11.19 -22.88
N GLU A 237 13.07 11.09 -23.71
CA GLU A 237 12.17 12.23 -23.98
C GLU A 237 11.41 12.71 -22.74
N LYS A 238 11.23 11.84 -21.73
CA LYS A 238 10.60 12.20 -20.45
C LYS A 238 11.55 12.92 -19.47
N LEU A 239 12.84 12.73 -19.61
CA LEU A 239 13.85 13.37 -18.77
C LEU A 239 14.21 14.78 -19.25
N ASP A 240 13.90 15.10 -20.50
CA ASP A 240 14.21 16.40 -21.12
C ASP A 240 13.02 17.38 -21.10
N ASN A 241 11.84 16.97 -20.59
CA ASN A 241 10.65 17.80 -20.34
C ASN A 241 10.34 17.88 -18.83
#